data_831c5a04aea03cfe79d1f8ac062eaee1
#
_entry.id   831c5a04aea03cfe79d1f8ac062eaee1
#
_cell.length_a   1.000
_cell.length_b   1.000
_cell.length_c   1.000
_cell.angle_alpha   90.00
_cell.angle_beta   90.00
_cell.angle_gamma   90.00
#
_symmetry.space_group_name_H-M   'P 1'
#
loop_
_entity.id
_entity.type
_entity.pdbx_description
1 polymer ?
#
loop_
_entity_poly.entity_id
_entity_poly.type
_entity_poly.pdbx_seq_one_letter_code
_entity_poly.pdbx_strand_id
1 'polypeptide(L)'
;MENQRLLGLFAHPDDEILGLGGTLAEYAQHGTRVELVVTTRGEAGEIADPALATPESLATVREQEMLCSARTLGISHVTFLGYRDSGMDGTDDNKNPLAYINSDPAEVTARLVEIIRRFRPHVILTFEPYGGYGHPDHIAIHQHTLTAVPAAADPAYRLDLGAAWSVPRVFYPIVRVATLLTMKERMEARGLDVSFFESLGQRVGKGWPDDQIHVVRDIGGTVREKLAAFRCHATQFGPESIFRQLPEEEMAEVLRYEYFAQAIPEPATYKTLTDLFADIPI
;
A
#
# COMPACT_ATOMS: atom_id res chain seq x y z
N MET A 1 -1.49 23.38 2.29
CA MET A 1 -1.90 21.99 2.00
C MET A 1 -3.29 21.60 2.55
N GLU A 2 -4.01 22.56 3.13
CA GLU A 2 -5.29 22.29 3.83
C GLU A 2 -6.43 21.69 2.99
N ASN A 3 -6.33 21.65 1.67
CA ASN A 3 -7.36 21.08 0.80
C ASN A 3 -6.90 19.79 0.07
N GLN A 4 -5.66 19.34 0.30
CA GLN A 4 -5.15 18.15 -0.36
C GLN A 4 -5.82 16.89 0.19
N ARG A 5 -6.17 15.95 -0.71
CA ARG A 5 -6.78 14.67 -0.35
C ARG A 5 -6.03 13.55 -1.06
N LEU A 6 -5.53 12.61 -0.28
CA LEU A 6 -4.81 11.41 -0.73
C LEU A 6 -5.59 10.17 -0.31
N LEU A 7 -5.85 9.28 -1.25
CA LEU A 7 -6.55 8.03 -1.02
C LEU A 7 -5.62 6.85 -1.35
N GLY A 8 -5.35 5.99 -0.37
CA GLY A 8 -4.71 4.69 -0.62
C GLY A 8 -5.76 3.62 -0.86
N LEU A 9 -5.58 2.79 -1.89
CA LEU A 9 -6.42 1.65 -2.23
C LEU A 9 -5.54 0.39 -2.21
N PHE A 10 -5.67 -0.42 -1.15
CA PHE A 10 -4.80 -1.57 -0.88
C PHE A 10 -5.61 -2.82 -0.51
N ALA A 11 -4.94 -3.96 -0.45
CA ALA A 11 -5.56 -5.25 -0.25
C ALA A 11 -5.67 -5.63 1.23
N HIS A 12 -4.58 -5.48 1.99
CA HIS A 12 -4.45 -6.01 3.35
C HIS A 12 -4.00 -4.94 4.36
N PRO A 13 -4.28 -5.14 5.65
CA PRO A 13 -3.59 -4.41 6.72
C PRO A 13 -2.08 -4.69 6.64
N ASP A 14 -1.25 -3.65 6.55
CA ASP A 14 0.21 -3.58 6.40
C ASP A 14 0.71 -3.08 5.03
N ASP A 15 -0.10 -3.11 4.00
CA ASP A 15 0.25 -2.62 2.67
C ASP A 15 0.59 -1.11 2.66
N GLU A 16 0.08 -0.37 3.63
CA GLU A 16 0.28 1.09 3.74
C GLU A 16 1.67 1.50 4.23
N ILE A 17 2.57 0.54 4.55
CA ILE A 17 3.81 0.88 5.24
C ILE A 17 5.02 0.90 4.31
N LEU A 18 5.34 -0.23 3.66
CA LEU A 18 6.69 -0.48 3.15
C LEU A 18 7.15 0.56 2.13
N GLY A 19 6.36 0.85 1.11
CA GLY A 19 6.73 1.76 0.02
C GLY A 19 6.25 3.20 0.19
N LEU A 20 5.47 3.52 1.26
CA LEU A 20 4.73 4.79 1.33
C LEU A 20 4.43 5.32 2.73
N GLY A 21 4.69 4.55 3.80
CA GLY A 21 4.27 4.93 5.16
C GLY A 21 4.82 6.26 5.65
N GLY A 22 6.09 6.55 5.36
CA GLY A 22 6.70 7.83 5.70
C GLY A 22 6.10 9.00 4.93
N THR A 23 5.80 8.80 3.63
CA THR A 23 5.13 9.80 2.79
C THR A 23 3.70 10.07 3.28
N LEU A 24 2.94 9.03 3.67
CA LEU A 24 1.61 9.21 4.25
C LEU A 24 1.66 10.04 5.54
N ALA A 25 2.60 9.72 6.43
CA ALA A 25 2.82 10.47 7.68
C ALA A 25 3.20 11.92 7.42
N GLU A 26 4.11 12.17 6.48
CA GLU A 26 4.53 13.54 6.11
C GLU A 26 3.36 14.37 5.58
N TYR A 27 2.56 13.83 4.65
CA TYR A 27 1.38 14.53 4.13
C TYR A 27 0.34 14.79 5.22
N ALA A 28 0.07 13.82 6.10
CA ALA A 28 -0.86 13.98 7.20
C ALA A 28 -0.41 15.08 8.17
N GLN A 29 0.88 15.11 8.56
CA GLN A 29 1.46 16.16 9.42
C GLN A 29 1.37 17.56 8.80
N HIS A 30 1.40 17.64 7.48
CA HIS A 30 1.26 18.90 6.74
C HIS A 30 -0.20 19.27 6.37
N GLY A 31 -1.19 18.58 6.94
CA GLY A 31 -2.61 18.92 6.79
C GLY A 31 -3.29 18.33 5.56
N THR A 32 -2.64 17.43 4.82
CA THR A 32 -3.32 16.63 3.78
C THR A 32 -4.26 15.65 4.46
N ARG A 33 -5.51 15.57 4.00
CA ARG A 33 -6.43 14.53 4.44
C ARG A 33 -6.07 13.22 3.76
N VAL A 34 -5.64 12.24 4.54
CA VAL A 34 -5.27 10.89 4.08
C VAL A 34 -6.34 9.91 4.51
N GLU A 35 -6.91 9.16 3.55
CA GLU A 35 -7.81 8.03 3.82
C GLU A 35 -7.28 6.76 3.15
N LEU A 36 -7.58 5.61 3.75
CA LEU A 36 -7.25 4.29 3.19
C LEU A 36 -8.51 3.46 2.98
N VAL A 37 -8.48 2.67 1.93
CA VAL A 37 -9.39 1.54 1.70
C VAL A 37 -8.55 0.28 1.70
N VAL A 38 -9.00 -0.70 2.46
CA VAL A 38 -8.40 -2.04 2.54
C VAL A 38 -9.48 -3.05 2.16
N THR A 39 -9.21 -3.88 1.15
CA THR A 39 -10.25 -4.76 0.60
C THR A 39 -10.59 -5.92 1.51
N THR A 40 -9.58 -6.48 2.19
CA THR A 40 -9.73 -7.63 3.11
C THR A 40 -9.22 -7.28 4.51
N ARG A 41 -9.28 -8.21 5.43
CA ARG A 41 -8.67 -8.09 6.76
C ARG A 41 -7.46 -9.01 6.93
N GLY A 42 -6.98 -9.62 5.82
CA GLY A 42 -5.80 -10.45 5.81
C GLY A 42 -5.97 -11.78 6.54
N GLU A 43 -7.13 -12.40 6.42
CA GLU A 43 -7.52 -13.60 7.16
C GLU A 43 -6.68 -14.85 6.82
N ALA A 44 -6.08 -14.87 5.63
CA ALA A 44 -5.23 -15.98 5.16
C ALA A 44 -3.74 -15.73 5.44
N GLY A 45 -3.39 -14.64 6.13
CA GLY A 45 -2.00 -14.31 6.46
C GLY A 45 -1.37 -15.29 7.45
N GLU A 46 -0.06 -15.36 7.42
CA GLU A 46 0.73 -16.07 8.43
C GLU A 46 0.68 -15.32 9.78
N ILE A 47 0.92 -16.04 10.87
CA ILE A 47 0.97 -15.48 12.22
C ILE A 47 2.40 -15.64 12.74
N ALA A 48 3.14 -14.51 12.80
CA ALA A 48 4.53 -14.50 13.21
C ALA A 48 4.76 -14.98 14.66
N ASP A 49 3.78 -14.72 15.55
CA ASP A 49 3.80 -15.20 16.94
C ASP A 49 2.42 -15.76 17.29
N PRO A 50 2.30 -17.08 17.51
CA PRO A 50 1.04 -17.72 17.89
C PRO A 50 0.40 -17.20 19.19
N ALA A 51 1.15 -16.48 20.03
CA ALA A 51 0.60 -15.83 21.22
C ALA A 51 -0.27 -14.60 20.89
N LEU A 52 -0.12 -14.01 19.70
CA LEU A 52 -0.81 -12.79 19.29
C LEU A 52 -2.19 -13.04 18.68
N ALA A 53 -2.34 -14.15 17.96
CA ALA A 53 -3.58 -14.48 17.25
C ALA A 53 -3.70 -15.99 16.99
N THR A 54 -4.93 -16.43 16.71
CA THR A 54 -5.23 -17.71 16.07
C THR A 54 -5.80 -17.45 14.67
N PRO A 55 -5.89 -18.46 13.79
CA PRO A 55 -6.50 -18.28 12.48
C PRO A 55 -7.92 -17.66 12.55
N GLU A 56 -8.71 -18.00 13.58
CA GLU A 56 -10.08 -17.51 13.76
C GLU A 56 -10.12 -16.05 14.25
N SER A 57 -9.11 -15.61 14.98
CA SER A 57 -9.01 -14.24 15.53
C SER A 57 -8.20 -13.28 14.67
N LEU A 58 -7.40 -13.80 13.71
CA LEU A 58 -6.42 -13.04 12.95
C LEU A 58 -7.02 -11.81 12.27
N ALA A 59 -8.16 -11.95 11.60
CA ALA A 59 -8.84 -10.84 10.95
C ALA A 59 -9.13 -9.67 11.91
N THR A 60 -9.61 -10.00 13.11
CA THR A 60 -9.93 -8.98 14.14
C THR A 60 -8.67 -8.33 14.70
N VAL A 61 -7.61 -9.11 14.89
CA VAL A 61 -6.32 -8.59 15.37
C VAL A 61 -5.70 -7.67 14.33
N ARG A 62 -5.64 -8.10 13.06
CA ARG A 62 -5.08 -7.29 11.95
C ARG A 62 -5.86 -6.00 11.70
N GLU A 63 -7.18 -6.02 11.91
CA GLU A 63 -7.97 -4.78 11.89
C GLU A 63 -7.53 -3.80 12.97
N GLN A 64 -7.27 -4.26 14.20
CA GLN A 64 -6.75 -3.41 15.27
C GLN A 64 -5.31 -2.93 15.01
N GLU A 65 -4.47 -3.78 14.42
CA GLU A 65 -3.12 -3.44 13.98
C GLU A 65 -3.16 -2.33 12.92
N MET A 66 -4.04 -2.44 11.93
CA MET A 66 -4.27 -1.40 10.91
C MET A 66 -4.71 -0.07 11.54
N LEU A 67 -5.63 -0.10 12.51
CA LEU A 67 -6.07 1.11 13.21
C LEU A 67 -4.96 1.71 14.09
N CYS A 68 -4.05 0.89 14.64
CA CYS A 68 -2.84 1.35 15.33
C CYS A 68 -1.92 2.08 14.33
N SER A 69 -1.60 1.45 13.20
CA SER A 69 -0.78 2.02 12.14
C SER A 69 -1.37 3.32 11.60
N ALA A 70 -2.67 3.34 11.33
CA ALA A 70 -3.36 4.53 10.86
C ALA A 70 -3.22 5.73 11.81
N ARG A 71 -3.36 5.49 13.12
CA ARG A 71 -3.13 6.55 14.13
C ARG A 71 -1.68 7.02 14.15
N THR A 72 -0.74 6.10 14.04
CA THR A 72 0.70 6.39 14.02
C THR A 72 1.10 7.24 12.82
N LEU A 73 0.52 6.96 11.65
CA LEU A 73 0.78 7.67 10.40
C LEU A 73 -0.09 8.93 10.20
N GLY A 74 -1.03 9.22 11.13
CA GLY A 74 -1.93 10.36 11.02
C GLY A 74 -3.02 10.20 9.95
N ILE A 75 -3.34 8.96 9.56
CA ILE A 75 -4.40 8.64 8.60
C ILE A 75 -5.75 8.93 9.22
N SER A 76 -6.58 9.71 8.53
CA SER A 76 -7.84 10.24 9.08
C SER A 76 -8.97 9.23 9.09
N HIS A 77 -8.95 8.23 8.19
CA HIS A 77 -9.97 7.21 8.10
C HIS A 77 -9.47 5.96 7.36
N VAL A 78 -9.92 4.79 7.81
CA VAL A 78 -9.71 3.50 7.16
C VAL A 78 -11.08 2.87 6.88
N THR A 79 -11.31 2.46 5.64
CA THR A 79 -12.50 1.72 5.22
C THR A 79 -12.11 0.29 4.87
N PHE A 80 -12.68 -0.70 5.56
CA PHE A 80 -12.56 -2.10 5.18
C PHE A 80 -13.73 -2.47 4.25
N LEU A 81 -13.43 -3.04 3.07
CA LEU A 81 -14.49 -3.48 2.16
C LEU A 81 -15.11 -4.82 2.59
N GLY A 82 -14.42 -5.60 3.41
CA GLY A 82 -14.95 -6.82 4.01
C GLY A 82 -14.97 -8.03 3.08
N TYR A 83 -14.22 -8.01 1.98
CA TYR A 83 -13.93 -9.22 1.22
C TYR A 83 -13.01 -10.14 2.02
N ARG A 84 -13.05 -11.45 1.71
CA ARG A 84 -12.12 -12.40 2.29
C ARG A 84 -10.78 -12.35 1.58
N ASP A 85 -9.70 -12.43 2.33
CA ASP A 85 -8.35 -12.60 1.80
C ASP A 85 -8.25 -13.88 0.96
N SER A 86 -7.67 -13.73 -0.23
CA SER A 86 -7.56 -14.82 -1.21
C SER A 86 -6.37 -15.74 -0.97
N GLY A 87 -5.46 -15.37 -0.08
CA GLY A 87 -4.18 -16.05 0.09
C GLY A 87 -3.26 -15.93 -1.11
N MET A 88 -2.05 -16.49 -1.00
CA MET A 88 -1.08 -16.53 -2.09
C MET A 88 -1.57 -17.41 -3.24
N ASP A 89 -1.07 -17.12 -4.43
CA ASP A 89 -1.39 -17.88 -5.64
C ASP A 89 -1.15 -19.40 -5.44
N GLY A 90 -2.13 -20.20 -5.86
CA GLY A 90 -2.12 -21.64 -5.74
C GLY A 90 -2.55 -22.22 -4.38
N THR A 91 -2.90 -21.39 -3.41
CA THR A 91 -3.46 -21.86 -2.12
C THR A 91 -4.94 -22.25 -2.24
N ASP A 92 -5.44 -23.00 -1.26
CA ASP A 92 -6.85 -23.38 -1.22
C ASP A 92 -7.79 -22.19 -0.97
N ASP A 93 -7.30 -21.12 -0.36
CA ASP A 93 -8.05 -19.87 -0.16
C ASP A 93 -8.48 -19.24 -1.48
N ASN A 94 -7.70 -19.41 -2.57
CA ASN A 94 -8.10 -18.93 -3.91
C ASN A 94 -9.41 -19.55 -4.42
N LYS A 95 -9.80 -20.73 -3.92
CA LYS A 95 -11.02 -21.46 -4.31
C LYS A 95 -12.24 -21.02 -3.49
N ASN A 96 -12.04 -20.23 -2.44
CA ASN A 96 -13.15 -19.77 -1.61
C ASN A 96 -14.03 -18.80 -2.41
N PRO A 97 -15.36 -19.04 -2.53
CA PRO A 97 -16.23 -18.15 -3.30
C PRO A 97 -16.34 -16.72 -2.71
N LEU A 98 -15.97 -16.51 -1.46
CA LEU A 98 -15.94 -15.20 -0.81
C LEU A 98 -14.58 -14.50 -0.95
N ALA A 99 -13.55 -15.17 -1.51
CA ALA A 99 -12.24 -14.58 -1.72
C ALA A 99 -12.35 -13.35 -2.64
N TYR A 100 -11.55 -12.33 -2.36
CA TYR A 100 -11.60 -11.05 -3.07
C TYR A 100 -11.43 -11.22 -4.59
N ILE A 101 -10.54 -12.11 -5.02
CA ILE A 101 -10.33 -12.39 -6.46
C ILE A 101 -11.53 -13.02 -7.15
N ASN A 102 -12.48 -13.59 -6.39
CA ASN A 102 -13.72 -14.21 -6.90
C ASN A 102 -14.94 -13.29 -6.79
N SER A 103 -14.75 -12.03 -6.32
CA SER A 103 -15.84 -11.05 -6.22
C SER A 103 -16.27 -10.56 -7.61
N ASP A 104 -17.51 -10.06 -7.70
CA ASP A 104 -18.01 -9.42 -8.93
C ASP A 104 -17.23 -8.12 -9.21
N PRO A 105 -16.47 -8.02 -10.32
CA PRO A 105 -15.72 -6.83 -10.65
C PRO A 105 -16.59 -5.57 -10.78
N ALA A 106 -17.84 -5.71 -11.19
CA ALA A 106 -18.76 -4.57 -11.31
C ALA A 106 -19.19 -4.04 -9.94
N GLU A 107 -19.42 -4.93 -8.97
CA GLU A 107 -19.71 -4.55 -7.59
C GLU A 107 -18.51 -3.84 -6.95
N VAL A 108 -17.31 -4.43 -7.05
CA VAL A 108 -16.09 -3.82 -6.50
C VAL A 108 -15.84 -2.44 -7.11
N THR A 109 -15.94 -2.33 -8.44
CA THR A 109 -15.80 -1.04 -9.16
C THR A 109 -16.80 -0.02 -8.63
N ALA A 110 -18.07 -0.38 -8.47
CA ALA A 110 -19.11 0.52 -7.97
C ALA A 110 -18.79 1.03 -6.55
N ARG A 111 -18.34 0.16 -5.65
CA ARG A 111 -17.93 0.52 -4.29
C ARG A 111 -16.74 1.50 -4.28
N LEU A 112 -15.73 1.26 -5.12
CA LEU A 112 -14.58 2.17 -5.25
C LEU A 112 -15.00 3.52 -5.86
N VAL A 113 -15.88 3.53 -6.87
CA VAL A 113 -16.44 4.77 -7.45
C VAL A 113 -17.17 5.59 -6.40
N GLU A 114 -18.01 4.98 -5.58
CA GLU A 114 -18.71 5.67 -4.49
C GLU A 114 -17.72 6.35 -3.53
N ILE A 115 -16.67 5.63 -3.12
CA ILE A 115 -15.63 6.16 -2.23
C ILE A 115 -14.88 7.31 -2.90
N ILE A 116 -14.44 7.15 -4.16
CA ILE A 116 -13.73 8.18 -4.92
C ILE A 116 -14.60 9.44 -5.05
N ARG A 117 -15.87 9.30 -5.42
CA ARG A 117 -16.78 10.45 -5.58
C ARG A 117 -17.12 11.15 -4.26
N ARG A 118 -17.24 10.39 -3.18
CA ARG A 118 -17.45 10.93 -1.83
C ARG A 118 -16.22 11.68 -1.31
N PHE A 119 -15.06 11.05 -1.39
CA PHE A 119 -13.80 11.60 -0.84
C PHE A 119 -13.17 12.65 -1.73
N ARG A 120 -13.33 12.53 -3.05
CA ARG A 120 -12.77 13.41 -4.08
C ARG A 120 -11.25 13.55 -3.98
N PRO A 121 -10.48 12.46 -4.06
CA PRO A 121 -9.04 12.49 -3.93
C PRO A 121 -8.39 13.25 -5.09
N HIS A 122 -7.31 13.98 -4.80
CA HIS A 122 -6.43 14.54 -5.82
C HIS A 122 -5.36 13.55 -6.25
N VAL A 123 -4.95 12.68 -5.32
CA VAL A 123 -3.98 11.62 -5.56
C VAL A 123 -4.56 10.30 -5.05
N ILE A 124 -4.41 9.25 -5.85
CA ILE A 124 -4.65 7.86 -5.43
C ILE A 124 -3.31 7.12 -5.45
N LEU A 125 -3.08 6.30 -4.41
CA LEU A 125 -1.99 5.32 -4.36
C LEU A 125 -2.58 3.92 -4.40
N THR A 126 -1.99 3.03 -5.22
CA THR A 126 -2.35 1.61 -5.30
C THR A 126 -1.16 0.79 -5.79
N PHE A 127 -1.25 -0.53 -5.79
CA PHE A 127 -0.18 -1.38 -6.30
C PHE A 127 0.06 -1.18 -7.80
N GLU A 128 1.28 -1.48 -8.22
CA GLU A 128 1.64 -1.60 -9.64
C GLU A 128 1.07 -2.93 -10.23
N PRO A 129 1.11 -3.13 -11.55
CA PRO A 129 0.40 -4.26 -12.20
C PRO A 129 0.73 -5.66 -11.71
N TYR A 130 1.93 -5.89 -11.17
CA TYR A 130 2.35 -7.18 -10.63
C TYR A 130 1.98 -7.36 -9.15
N GLY A 131 1.55 -6.28 -8.48
CA GLY A 131 1.15 -6.31 -7.07
C GLY A 131 2.34 -6.49 -6.10
N GLY A 132 3.49 -5.87 -6.42
CA GLY A 132 4.69 -5.92 -5.58
C GLY A 132 5.44 -7.24 -5.67
N TYR A 133 4.83 -8.32 -5.23
CA TYR A 133 5.42 -9.68 -5.20
C TYR A 133 4.47 -10.76 -5.73
N GLY A 134 3.43 -10.36 -6.45
CA GLY A 134 2.54 -11.28 -7.13
C GLY A 134 1.37 -11.81 -6.29
N HIS A 135 0.99 -11.10 -5.20
CA HIS A 135 -0.21 -11.50 -4.44
C HIS A 135 -1.48 -11.28 -5.29
N PRO A 136 -2.39 -12.28 -5.40
CA PRO A 136 -3.58 -12.14 -6.24
C PRO A 136 -4.46 -10.95 -5.87
N ASP A 137 -4.64 -10.64 -4.59
CA ASP A 137 -5.43 -9.49 -4.13
C ASP A 137 -4.78 -8.14 -4.46
N HIS A 138 -3.44 -8.06 -4.46
CA HIS A 138 -2.73 -6.84 -4.89
C HIS A 138 -2.94 -6.57 -6.37
N ILE A 139 -2.89 -7.61 -7.19
CA ILE A 139 -3.17 -7.53 -8.63
C ILE A 139 -4.63 -7.13 -8.87
N ALA A 140 -5.56 -7.73 -8.11
CA ALA A 140 -6.98 -7.44 -8.23
C ALA A 140 -7.32 -5.98 -7.87
N ILE A 141 -6.81 -5.45 -6.73
CA ILE A 141 -7.08 -4.05 -6.35
C ILE A 141 -6.44 -3.05 -7.31
N HIS A 142 -5.26 -3.36 -7.86
CA HIS A 142 -4.67 -2.59 -8.95
C HIS A 142 -5.66 -2.48 -10.13
N GLN A 143 -6.15 -3.61 -10.65
CA GLN A 143 -7.06 -3.65 -11.79
C GLN A 143 -8.38 -2.93 -11.51
N HIS A 144 -8.97 -3.15 -10.33
CA HIS A 144 -10.19 -2.49 -9.92
C HIS A 144 -10.00 -0.97 -9.76
N THR A 145 -8.85 -0.53 -9.26
CA THR A 145 -8.54 0.91 -9.15
C THR A 145 -8.48 1.56 -10.53
N LEU A 146 -7.76 0.94 -11.48
CA LEU A 146 -7.64 1.48 -12.85
C LEU A 146 -8.97 1.46 -13.61
N THR A 147 -9.90 0.58 -13.23
CA THR A 147 -11.27 0.56 -13.77
C THR A 147 -12.15 1.63 -13.09
N ALA A 148 -12.03 1.79 -11.77
CA ALA A 148 -12.88 2.70 -10.99
C ALA A 148 -12.54 4.19 -11.22
N VAL A 149 -11.26 4.52 -11.45
CA VAL A 149 -10.83 5.92 -11.65
C VAL A 149 -11.53 6.59 -12.87
N PRO A 150 -11.49 6.03 -14.08
CA PRO A 150 -12.23 6.60 -15.20
C PRO A 150 -13.75 6.52 -15.02
N ALA A 151 -14.27 5.45 -14.42
CA ALA A 151 -15.69 5.34 -14.11
C ALA A 151 -16.18 6.40 -13.12
N ALA A 152 -15.36 6.77 -12.15
CA ALA A 152 -15.68 7.86 -11.21
C ALA A 152 -15.75 9.24 -11.90
N ALA A 153 -14.97 9.44 -12.96
CA ALA A 153 -14.97 10.67 -13.76
C ALA A 153 -16.13 10.74 -14.77
N ASP A 154 -16.71 9.60 -15.15
CA ASP A 154 -17.81 9.55 -16.09
C ASP A 154 -19.14 10.00 -15.45
N PRO A 155 -19.71 11.15 -15.88
CA PRO A 155 -20.98 11.62 -15.34
C PRO A 155 -22.19 10.74 -15.69
N ALA A 156 -22.05 9.81 -16.65
CA ALA A 156 -23.11 8.86 -17.01
C ALA A 156 -23.04 7.54 -16.20
N TYR A 157 -21.92 7.24 -15.57
CA TYR A 157 -21.77 6.02 -14.78
C TYR A 157 -22.46 6.16 -13.43
N ARG A 158 -23.44 5.28 -13.14
CA ARG A 158 -24.06 5.11 -11.81
C ARG A 158 -24.27 6.45 -11.06
N LEU A 159 -25.24 7.26 -11.51
CA LEU A 159 -25.57 8.56 -10.93
C LEU A 159 -25.95 8.51 -9.44
N ASP A 160 -26.43 7.35 -8.98
CA ASP A 160 -26.75 7.06 -7.58
C ASP A 160 -25.54 7.04 -6.66
N LEU A 161 -24.32 6.88 -7.19
CA LEU A 161 -23.07 6.84 -6.42
C LEU A 161 -22.41 8.22 -6.20
N GLY A 162 -23.11 9.31 -6.49
CA GLY A 162 -22.65 10.68 -6.28
C GLY A 162 -22.15 11.39 -7.54
N ALA A 163 -21.81 12.67 -7.40
CA ALA A 163 -21.34 13.51 -8.50
C ALA A 163 -19.97 13.04 -9.03
N ALA A 164 -19.80 13.05 -10.36
CA ALA A 164 -18.57 12.66 -11.02
C ALA A 164 -17.34 13.42 -10.46
N TRP A 165 -16.24 12.70 -10.33
CA TRP A 165 -14.97 13.24 -9.86
C TRP A 165 -13.81 12.69 -10.71
N SER A 166 -13.08 13.58 -11.36
CA SER A 166 -11.87 13.25 -12.08
C SER A 166 -10.67 13.29 -11.13
N VAL A 167 -10.05 12.13 -10.90
CA VAL A 167 -8.84 12.03 -10.07
C VAL A 167 -7.65 12.56 -10.87
N PRO A 168 -6.95 13.61 -10.42
CA PRO A 168 -5.84 14.18 -11.17
C PRO A 168 -4.65 13.23 -11.36
N ARG A 169 -4.32 12.40 -10.34
CA ARG A 169 -3.17 11.50 -10.41
C ARG A 169 -3.39 10.18 -9.68
N VAL A 170 -2.81 9.14 -10.28
CA VAL A 170 -2.64 7.82 -9.64
C VAL A 170 -1.16 7.47 -9.68
N PHE A 171 -0.62 7.01 -8.55
CA PHE A 171 0.76 6.53 -8.44
C PHE A 171 0.81 5.13 -7.86
N TYR A 172 1.89 4.43 -8.20
CA TYR A 172 2.32 3.17 -7.62
C TYR A 172 3.47 3.43 -6.67
N PRO A 173 3.35 3.12 -5.36
CA PRO A 173 4.51 3.03 -4.47
C PRO A 173 5.42 1.89 -4.94
N ILE A 174 6.71 2.17 -5.05
CA ILE A 174 7.70 1.21 -5.57
C ILE A 174 8.72 0.88 -4.50
N VAL A 175 8.88 -0.39 -4.20
CA VAL A 175 10.00 -0.89 -3.40
C VAL A 175 11.14 -1.23 -4.35
N ARG A 176 12.21 -0.43 -4.32
CA ARG A 176 13.35 -0.67 -5.21
C ARG A 176 14.15 -1.89 -4.78
N VAL A 177 14.56 -2.70 -5.74
CA VAL A 177 15.48 -3.83 -5.50
C VAL A 177 16.77 -3.37 -4.81
N ALA A 178 17.30 -2.19 -5.20
CA ALA A 178 18.48 -1.61 -4.56
C ALA A 178 18.31 -1.39 -3.04
N THR A 179 17.12 -0.97 -2.59
CA THR A 179 16.83 -0.81 -1.14
C THR A 179 16.90 -2.15 -0.41
N LEU A 180 16.32 -3.20 -1.01
CA LEU A 180 16.35 -4.55 -0.45
C LEU A 180 17.75 -5.13 -0.42
N LEU A 181 18.56 -4.88 -1.46
CA LEU A 181 19.97 -5.30 -1.50
C LEU A 181 20.79 -4.59 -0.43
N THR A 182 20.61 -3.27 -0.24
CA THR A 182 21.29 -2.51 0.83
C THR A 182 20.91 -3.06 2.21
N MET A 183 19.64 -3.40 2.43
CA MET A 183 19.19 -4.05 3.67
C MET A 183 19.89 -5.38 3.88
N LYS A 184 19.90 -6.24 2.86
CA LYS A 184 20.58 -7.53 2.87
C LYS A 184 22.06 -7.39 3.25
N GLU A 185 22.81 -6.51 2.56
CA GLU A 185 24.23 -6.26 2.81
C GLU A 185 24.50 -5.84 4.26
N ARG A 186 23.66 -4.96 4.84
CA ARG A 186 23.81 -4.53 6.24
C ARG A 186 23.50 -5.67 7.22
N MET A 187 22.54 -6.54 6.92
CA MET A 187 22.24 -7.72 7.72
C MET A 187 23.36 -8.75 7.66
N GLU A 188 23.91 -9.04 6.46
CA GLU A 188 25.05 -9.93 6.27
C GLU A 188 26.29 -9.45 7.04
N ALA A 189 26.58 -8.15 7.00
CA ALA A 189 27.71 -7.56 7.73
C ALA A 189 27.58 -7.74 9.27
N ARG A 190 26.39 -8.01 9.78
CA ARG A 190 26.09 -8.30 11.19
C ARG A 190 25.94 -9.79 11.49
N GLY A 191 26.07 -10.66 10.49
CA GLY A 191 25.87 -12.12 10.63
C GLY A 191 24.43 -12.50 10.89
N LEU A 192 23.46 -11.66 10.47
CA LEU A 192 22.04 -11.95 10.58
C LEU A 192 21.58 -12.84 9.42
N ASP A 193 20.46 -13.56 9.61
CA ASP A 193 19.86 -14.40 8.58
C ASP A 193 19.33 -13.56 7.41
N VAL A 194 19.72 -13.92 6.19
CA VAL A 194 19.33 -13.23 4.95
C VAL A 194 18.57 -14.15 3.98
N SER A 195 18.17 -15.34 4.42
CA SER A 195 17.47 -16.35 3.60
C SER A 195 16.18 -15.83 2.99
N PHE A 196 15.51 -14.91 3.68
CA PHE A 196 14.31 -14.24 3.17
C PHE A 196 14.54 -13.56 1.80
N PHE A 197 15.70 -12.92 1.59
CA PHE A 197 15.99 -12.22 0.34
C PHE A 197 16.18 -13.16 -0.85
N GLU A 198 16.55 -14.41 -0.62
CA GLU A 198 16.65 -15.42 -1.68
C GLU A 198 15.25 -15.79 -2.20
N SER A 199 14.30 -16.00 -1.30
CA SER A 199 12.90 -16.26 -1.65
C SER A 199 12.22 -15.06 -2.29
N LEU A 200 12.47 -13.86 -1.77
CA LEU A 200 11.93 -12.62 -2.30
C LEU A 200 12.46 -12.31 -3.71
N GLY A 201 13.75 -12.55 -3.97
CA GLY A 201 14.36 -12.36 -5.28
C GLY A 201 13.69 -13.19 -6.39
N GLN A 202 13.17 -14.37 -6.07
CA GLN A 202 12.42 -15.21 -7.00
C GLN A 202 11.03 -14.61 -7.31
N ARG A 203 10.41 -13.91 -6.34
CA ARG A 203 9.07 -13.33 -6.48
C ARG A 203 9.09 -11.93 -7.11
N VAL A 204 10.02 -11.08 -6.69
CA VAL A 204 10.12 -9.67 -7.17
C VAL A 204 10.73 -9.58 -8.57
N GLY A 205 11.44 -10.61 -9.04
CA GLY A 205 12.08 -10.65 -10.35
C GLY A 205 13.08 -9.50 -10.54
N LYS A 206 12.96 -8.75 -11.65
CA LYS A 206 13.84 -7.60 -11.93
C LYS A 206 13.44 -6.31 -11.19
N GLY A 207 12.28 -6.32 -10.51
CA GLY A 207 11.70 -5.14 -9.90
C GLY A 207 11.20 -4.10 -10.93
N TRP A 208 10.82 -2.93 -10.44
CA TRP A 208 10.37 -1.82 -11.28
C TRP A 208 11.58 -1.07 -11.87
N PRO A 209 11.55 -0.67 -13.16
CA PRO A 209 12.64 0.06 -13.80
C PRO A 209 12.88 1.42 -13.13
N ASP A 210 14.13 1.74 -12.81
CA ASP A 210 14.50 2.99 -12.14
C ASP A 210 14.19 4.23 -12.98
N ASP A 211 14.27 4.12 -14.31
CA ASP A 211 13.93 5.19 -15.25
C ASP A 211 12.43 5.46 -15.36
N GLN A 212 11.60 4.63 -14.75
CA GLN A 212 10.15 4.80 -14.64
C GLN A 212 9.71 5.29 -13.24
N ILE A 213 10.65 5.73 -12.40
CA ILE A 213 10.35 6.39 -11.12
C ILE A 213 10.16 7.89 -11.38
N HIS A 214 9.00 8.42 -10.99
CA HIS A 214 8.61 9.79 -11.26
C HIS A 214 8.74 10.71 -10.04
N VAL A 215 8.61 10.16 -8.82
CA VAL A 215 8.75 10.90 -7.57
C VAL A 215 9.66 10.11 -6.62
N VAL A 216 10.60 10.82 -6.00
CA VAL A 216 11.41 10.30 -4.89
C VAL A 216 11.15 11.20 -3.68
N ARG A 217 10.71 10.58 -2.58
CA ARG A 217 10.46 11.29 -1.31
C ARG A 217 11.56 10.96 -0.32
N ASP A 218 12.22 11.98 0.23
CA ASP A 218 13.08 11.85 1.40
C ASP A 218 12.22 11.98 2.66
N ILE A 219 11.93 10.85 3.29
CA ILE A 219 11.09 10.77 4.48
C ILE A 219 11.90 10.79 5.79
N GLY A 220 13.11 11.35 5.76
CA GLY A 220 13.96 11.40 6.96
C GLY A 220 13.27 12.04 8.17
N GLY A 221 12.30 12.94 7.96
CA GLY A 221 11.50 13.55 9.02
C GLY A 221 10.40 12.66 9.61
N THR A 222 9.98 11.61 8.89
CA THR A 222 8.83 10.73 9.24
C THR A 222 9.16 9.23 9.18
N VAL A 223 10.42 8.88 8.98
CA VAL A 223 10.85 7.48 8.93
C VAL A 223 10.60 6.76 10.26
N ARG A 224 10.62 7.47 11.40
CA ARG A 224 10.34 6.89 12.72
C ARG A 224 8.87 6.53 12.87
N GLU A 225 7.95 7.33 12.35
CA GLU A 225 6.54 6.99 12.26
C GLU A 225 6.31 5.74 11.42
N LYS A 226 6.99 5.64 10.27
CA LYS A 226 6.98 4.43 9.44
C LYS A 226 7.48 3.20 10.21
N LEU A 227 8.61 3.29 10.91
CA LEU A 227 9.13 2.18 11.73
C LEU A 227 8.20 1.84 12.91
N ALA A 228 7.52 2.82 13.48
CA ALA A 228 6.51 2.59 14.51
C ALA A 228 5.27 1.89 13.93
N ALA A 229 4.86 2.22 12.70
CA ALA A 229 3.76 1.55 12.01
C ALA A 229 4.06 0.06 11.74
N PHE A 230 5.29 -0.31 11.35
CA PHE A 230 5.69 -1.73 11.29
C PHE A 230 5.47 -2.46 12.60
N ARG A 231 5.74 -1.82 13.74
CA ARG A 231 5.51 -2.42 15.06
C ARG A 231 4.04 -2.59 15.42
N CYS A 232 3.14 -1.81 14.81
CA CYS A 232 1.71 -2.00 14.96
C CYS A 232 1.22 -3.32 14.39
N HIS A 233 1.80 -3.77 13.27
CA HIS A 233 1.43 -5.03 12.60
C HIS A 233 2.25 -6.21 13.14
N ALA A 234 2.15 -6.45 14.44
CA ALA A 234 2.97 -7.43 15.14
C ALA A 234 2.70 -8.88 14.69
N THR A 235 1.48 -9.20 14.24
CA THR A 235 1.16 -10.52 13.68
C THR A 235 1.88 -10.81 12.38
N GLN A 236 2.26 -9.77 11.60
CA GLN A 236 2.92 -9.89 10.30
C GLN A 236 4.42 -9.61 10.39
N PHE A 237 4.81 -8.64 11.20
CA PHE A 237 6.20 -8.23 11.41
C PHE A 237 6.65 -8.54 12.84
N GLY A 238 6.77 -9.83 13.17
CA GLY A 238 7.29 -10.30 14.45
C GLY A 238 8.74 -9.88 14.70
N PRO A 239 9.32 -10.24 15.87
CA PRO A 239 10.70 -9.89 16.20
C PRO A 239 11.73 -10.35 15.18
N GLU A 240 11.48 -11.48 14.51
CA GLU A 240 12.36 -12.07 13.49
C GLU A 240 12.18 -11.45 12.09
N SER A 241 11.25 -10.53 11.93
CA SER A 241 11.07 -9.84 10.65
C SER A 241 12.32 -9.05 10.25
N ILE A 242 12.72 -9.15 8.99
CA ILE A 242 13.84 -8.38 8.43
C ILE A 242 13.73 -6.87 8.69
N PHE A 243 12.51 -6.34 8.79
CA PHE A 243 12.25 -4.93 9.10
C PHE A 243 12.47 -4.56 10.58
N ARG A 244 12.84 -5.53 11.43
CA ARG A 244 13.06 -5.35 12.87
C ARG A 244 14.43 -5.83 13.35
N GLN A 245 15.23 -6.45 12.49
CA GLN A 245 16.51 -7.04 12.90
C GLN A 245 17.68 -6.05 12.91
N LEU A 246 17.66 -5.03 12.05
CA LEU A 246 18.66 -3.96 12.11
C LEU A 246 18.34 -2.99 13.25
N PRO A 247 19.37 -2.34 13.86
CA PRO A 247 19.17 -1.20 14.73
C PRO A 247 18.30 -0.13 14.09
N GLU A 248 17.45 0.53 14.88
CA GLU A 248 16.46 1.48 14.37
C GLU A 248 17.08 2.58 13.49
N GLU A 249 18.25 3.09 13.88
CA GLU A 249 18.95 4.15 13.12
C GLU A 249 19.41 3.64 11.74
N GLU A 250 19.90 2.41 11.66
CA GLU A 250 20.31 1.82 10.37
C GLU A 250 19.12 1.49 9.48
N MET A 251 18.05 0.97 10.09
CA MET A 251 16.80 0.72 9.35
C MET A 251 16.21 2.03 8.83
N ALA A 252 16.26 3.11 9.63
CA ALA A 252 15.83 4.43 9.23
C ALA A 252 16.63 4.97 8.03
N GLU A 253 17.94 4.72 7.99
CA GLU A 253 18.77 5.09 6.83
C GLU A 253 18.41 4.28 5.57
N VAL A 254 18.18 2.95 5.70
CA VAL A 254 17.82 2.07 4.59
C VAL A 254 16.46 2.47 4.00
N LEU A 255 15.48 2.77 4.85
CA LEU A 255 14.11 3.09 4.47
C LEU A 255 13.83 4.59 4.28
N ARG A 256 14.87 5.42 4.26
CA ARG A 256 14.77 6.88 4.19
C ARG A 256 14.08 7.40 2.92
N TYR A 257 14.16 6.67 1.82
CA TYR A 257 13.59 7.12 0.55
C TYR A 257 12.44 6.25 0.12
N GLU A 258 11.36 6.89 -0.31
CA GLU A 258 10.20 6.25 -0.92
C GLU A 258 10.06 6.70 -2.37
N TYR A 259 9.62 5.77 -3.23
CA TYR A 259 9.65 5.92 -4.68
C TYR A 259 8.28 5.69 -5.27
N PHE A 260 7.91 6.51 -6.26
CA PHE A 260 6.58 6.43 -6.87
C PHE A 260 6.66 6.51 -8.38
N ALA A 261 5.96 5.60 -9.04
CA ALA A 261 5.74 5.61 -10.48
C ALA A 261 4.35 6.16 -10.80
N GLN A 262 4.23 7.12 -11.72
CA GLN A 262 2.94 7.66 -12.11
C GLN A 262 2.23 6.72 -13.08
N ALA A 263 0.95 6.44 -12.81
CA ALA A 263 0.08 5.64 -13.64
C ALA A 263 -0.90 6.50 -14.45
N ILE A 264 -1.52 7.48 -13.79
CA ILE A 264 -2.50 8.37 -14.42
C ILE A 264 -2.14 9.84 -14.08
N PRO A 265 -2.15 10.74 -15.09
CA PRO A 265 -2.13 10.41 -16.51
C PRO A 265 -0.87 9.63 -16.88
N GLU A 266 -0.92 8.80 -17.92
CA GLU A 266 0.27 8.15 -18.44
C GLU A 266 1.30 9.23 -18.83
N PRO A 267 2.51 9.18 -18.28
CA PRO A 267 3.49 10.25 -18.49
C PRO A 267 3.97 10.25 -19.94
N ALA A 268 3.78 11.37 -20.65
CA ALA A 268 4.24 11.55 -22.03
C ALA A 268 5.78 11.54 -22.14
N THR A 269 6.47 11.89 -21.08
CA THR A 269 7.94 11.84 -20.93
C THR A 269 8.26 11.61 -19.45
N TYR A 270 9.40 10.95 -19.19
CA TYR A 270 9.89 10.75 -17.81
C TYR A 270 10.38 12.08 -17.24
N LYS A 271 9.44 12.85 -16.68
CA LYS A 271 9.75 14.05 -15.92
C LYS A 271 9.69 13.69 -14.45
N THR A 272 10.80 13.88 -13.76
CA THR A 272 10.81 13.79 -12.29
C THR A 272 9.94 14.90 -11.72
N LEU A 273 8.94 14.52 -10.94
CA LEU A 273 8.11 15.45 -10.19
C LEU A 273 8.75 15.67 -8.81
N THR A 274 8.55 16.85 -8.26
CA THR A 274 9.07 17.20 -6.93
C THR A 274 8.20 16.65 -5.81
N ASP A 275 6.93 16.35 -6.11
CA ASP A 275 5.91 15.98 -5.13
C ASP A 275 4.75 15.24 -5.82
N LEU A 276 3.99 14.41 -5.07
CA LEU A 276 2.81 13.71 -5.62
C LEU A 276 1.70 14.67 -6.05
N PHE A 277 1.61 15.85 -5.42
CA PHE A 277 0.62 16.89 -5.75
C PHE A 277 1.18 17.98 -6.67
N ALA A 278 2.43 17.86 -7.15
CA ALA A 278 3.05 18.88 -8.02
C ALA A 278 2.14 19.21 -9.21
N ASP A 279 1.95 20.49 -9.48
CA ASP A 279 1.16 21.03 -10.60
C ASP A 279 -0.34 20.62 -10.60
N ILE A 280 -0.89 20.09 -9.48
CA ILE A 280 -2.33 19.85 -9.33
C ILE A 280 -2.99 21.15 -8.83
N PRO A 281 -3.98 21.71 -9.54
CA PRO A 281 -4.77 22.83 -9.02
C PRO A 281 -5.67 22.34 -7.86
N ILE A 282 -5.48 22.89 -6.68
CA ILE A 282 -6.17 22.50 -5.44
C ILE A 282 -6.95 23.69 -4.88
#